data_17f2be55fb311ce0a6824f28132d88b3
#
_entry.id   17f2be55fb311ce0a6824f28132d88b3
#
_cell.length_a   1.000
_cell.length_b   1.000
_cell.length_c   1.000
_cell.angle_alpha   90.00
_cell.angle_beta   90.00
_cell.angle_gamma   90.00
#
_symmetry.space_group_name_H-M   'P 1'
#
loop_
_entity.id
_entity.type
_entity.pdbx_description
1 polymer ?
#
loop_
_entity_poly.entity_id
_entity_poly.type
_entity_poly.pdbx_seq_one_letter_code
_entity_poly.pdbx_strand_id
1 'polypeptide(L)'
;MNTAVKRRPNLLAGEDLTAEPRQKRSLEKRARLKTASLELFAEKGFESVSIDDIARRAEVAVGGFYQHFRSKPQLLLVLMDELLEKLSRLDLRPEAMDDPRSGLRKLLAGAFSHDLHYLGAYRAWQEAALSDPGLARKQLQIHAWTTMRVAAVFTFLHRLPGARSGVDIDGLASAMDSFFWSLLAQAVRLPKAKLNRQIDSATHLIYHALFLDTPGGE
;
A
#
# COMPACT_ATOMS: atom_id res chain seq x y z
N MET A 1 -25.53 0.16 -1.97
CA MET A 1 -24.04 0.26 -1.89
C MET A 1 -23.54 0.75 -3.24
N ASN A 2 -22.97 1.95 -3.26
CA ASN A 2 -22.64 2.68 -4.49
C ASN A 2 -21.53 1.97 -5.29
N THR A 3 -21.80 1.61 -6.54
CA THR A 3 -20.88 0.85 -7.45
C THR A 3 -19.58 1.61 -7.74
N ALA A 4 -19.55 2.92 -7.53
CA ALA A 4 -18.39 3.79 -7.79
C ALA A 4 -17.21 3.51 -6.82
N VAL A 5 -17.46 3.00 -5.62
CA VAL A 5 -16.44 2.74 -4.59
C VAL A 5 -15.72 1.40 -4.81
N LYS A 6 -16.25 0.50 -5.66
CA LYS A 6 -15.63 -0.81 -5.94
C LYS A 6 -14.39 -0.74 -6.86
N ARG A 7 -14.23 0.34 -7.61
CA ARG A 7 -13.04 0.52 -8.47
C ARG A 7 -11.93 1.24 -7.72
N ARG A 8 -10.70 0.77 -7.92
CA ARG A 8 -9.55 1.51 -7.42
C ARG A 8 -9.52 2.93 -7.99
N PRO A 9 -9.03 3.91 -7.25
CA PRO A 9 -8.83 5.25 -7.80
C PRO A 9 -7.82 5.19 -8.95
N ASN A 10 -8.08 5.94 -10.01
CA ASN A 10 -7.11 6.15 -11.09
C ASN A 10 -6.31 7.41 -10.74
N LEU A 11 -5.10 7.22 -10.20
CA LEU A 11 -4.25 8.33 -9.77
C LEU A 11 -3.70 9.14 -10.94
N LEU A 12 -3.69 8.56 -12.13
CA LEU A 12 -3.14 9.17 -13.35
C LEU A 12 -4.20 9.92 -14.15
N ALA A 13 -5.46 9.89 -13.73
CA ALA A 13 -6.52 10.61 -14.41
C ALA A 13 -6.27 12.13 -14.38
N GLY A 14 -6.28 12.77 -15.56
CA GLY A 14 -6.04 14.21 -15.71
C GLY A 14 -4.57 14.62 -15.66
N GLU A 15 -3.63 13.69 -15.51
CA GLU A 15 -2.20 13.97 -15.53
C GLU A 15 -1.68 14.02 -16.97
N ASP A 16 -0.79 15.00 -17.25
CA ASP A 16 -0.09 15.09 -18.54
C ASP A 16 1.09 14.12 -18.57
N LEU A 17 0.79 12.87 -18.89
CA LEU A 17 1.77 11.80 -18.90
C LEU A 17 2.62 11.81 -20.18
N THR A 18 3.87 11.40 -20.05
CA THR A 18 4.68 11.05 -21.23
C THR A 18 4.11 9.81 -21.91
N ALA A 19 4.21 9.74 -23.24
CA ALA A 19 3.77 8.56 -23.97
C ALA A 19 4.48 7.29 -23.47
N GLU A 20 3.75 6.20 -23.36
CA GLU A 20 4.37 4.92 -23.01
C GLU A 20 5.34 4.46 -24.10
N PRO A 21 6.56 4.09 -23.71
CA PRO A 21 7.55 3.64 -24.68
C PRO A 21 7.14 2.30 -25.28
N ARG A 22 7.35 2.15 -26.60
CA ARG A 22 7.07 0.90 -27.33
C ARG A 22 8.33 0.05 -27.54
N GLN A 23 9.49 0.69 -27.57
CA GLN A 23 10.75 0.02 -27.82
C GLN A 23 11.29 -0.66 -26.55
N LYS A 24 11.78 -1.89 -26.65
CA LYS A 24 12.32 -2.68 -25.54
C LYS A 24 13.34 -1.91 -24.68
N ARG A 25 14.34 -1.28 -25.32
CA ARG A 25 15.35 -0.46 -24.61
C ARG A 25 14.74 0.68 -23.80
N SER A 26 13.69 1.31 -24.31
CA SER A 26 13.02 2.41 -23.63
C SER A 26 12.18 1.92 -22.44
N LEU A 27 11.52 0.76 -22.58
CA LEU A 27 10.83 0.08 -21.47
C LEU A 27 11.81 -0.31 -20.35
N GLU A 28 12.99 -0.84 -20.71
CA GLU A 28 14.04 -1.20 -19.75
C GLU A 28 14.55 0.04 -18.99
N LYS A 29 14.78 1.16 -19.68
CA LYS A 29 15.18 2.43 -19.03
C LYS A 29 14.09 2.92 -18.06
N ARG A 30 12.82 2.90 -18.48
CA ARG A 30 11.69 3.29 -17.63
C ARG A 30 11.61 2.39 -16.38
N ALA A 31 11.79 1.09 -16.53
CA ALA A 31 11.81 0.14 -15.41
C ALA A 31 12.96 0.43 -14.43
N ARG A 32 14.19 0.67 -14.94
CA ARG A 32 15.35 1.03 -14.11
C ARG A 32 15.11 2.33 -13.33
N LEU A 33 14.54 3.36 -13.95
CA LEU A 33 14.20 4.61 -13.28
C LEU A 33 13.20 4.38 -12.14
N LYS A 34 12.18 3.54 -12.33
CA LYS A 34 11.21 3.19 -11.28
C LYS A 34 11.88 2.44 -10.12
N THR A 35 12.68 1.42 -10.41
CA THR A 35 13.41 0.66 -9.39
C THR A 35 14.36 1.55 -8.59
N ALA A 36 15.19 2.35 -9.27
CA ALA A 36 16.10 3.29 -8.62
C ALA A 36 15.38 4.29 -7.72
N SER A 37 14.19 4.74 -8.14
CA SER A 37 13.39 5.66 -7.33
C SER A 37 12.84 5.00 -6.07
N LEU A 38 12.33 3.77 -6.16
CA LEU A 38 11.84 3.02 -5.01
C LEU A 38 12.94 2.81 -3.97
N GLU A 39 14.14 2.44 -4.42
CA GLU A 39 15.32 2.26 -3.55
C GLU A 39 15.72 3.58 -2.87
N LEU A 40 15.88 4.65 -3.65
CA LEU A 40 16.29 5.95 -3.13
C LEU A 40 15.25 6.56 -2.19
N PHE A 41 13.97 6.43 -2.50
CA PHE A 41 12.89 6.87 -1.61
C PHE A 41 12.88 6.06 -0.30
N ALA A 42 13.16 4.76 -0.37
CA ALA A 42 13.32 3.94 0.81
C ALA A 42 14.52 4.36 1.66
N GLU A 43 15.67 4.65 1.04
CA GLU A 43 16.90 5.04 1.71
C GLU A 43 16.83 6.45 2.31
N LYS A 44 16.42 7.46 1.51
CA LYS A 44 16.58 8.88 1.81
C LYS A 44 15.27 9.65 2.03
N GLY A 45 14.11 9.09 1.60
CA GLY A 45 12.84 9.80 1.55
C GLY A 45 12.66 10.60 0.26
N PHE A 46 11.46 11.16 0.08
CA PHE A 46 11.09 11.84 -1.15
C PHE A 46 11.83 13.17 -1.34
N GLU A 47 11.83 14.01 -0.30
CA GLU A 47 12.36 15.39 -0.41
C GLU A 47 13.87 15.40 -0.71
N SER A 48 14.63 14.49 -0.08
CA SER A 48 16.09 14.44 -0.19
C SER A 48 16.61 13.80 -1.50
N VAL A 49 15.72 13.26 -2.34
CA VAL A 49 16.10 12.59 -3.60
C VAL A 49 15.90 13.55 -4.78
N SER A 50 16.96 13.79 -5.55
CA SER A 50 16.93 14.56 -6.79
C SER A 50 16.67 13.67 -8.02
N ILE A 51 16.27 14.29 -9.14
CA ILE A 51 16.16 13.60 -10.43
C ILE A 51 17.54 13.11 -10.90
N ASP A 52 18.60 13.88 -10.61
CA ASP A 52 19.99 13.48 -10.91
C ASP A 52 20.40 12.21 -10.15
N ASP A 53 20.00 12.06 -8.87
CA ASP A 53 20.25 10.86 -8.09
C ASP A 53 19.54 9.64 -8.69
N ILE A 54 18.28 9.82 -9.10
CA ILE A 54 17.49 8.75 -9.74
C ILE A 54 18.13 8.34 -11.07
N ALA A 55 18.47 9.30 -11.92
CA ALA A 55 19.06 9.05 -13.21
C ALA A 55 20.43 8.35 -13.09
N ARG A 56 21.26 8.81 -12.17
CA ARG A 56 22.58 8.20 -11.86
C ARG A 56 22.43 6.77 -11.36
N ARG A 57 21.54 6.50 -10.38
CA ARG A 57 21.28 5.17 -9.84
C ARG A 57 20.71 4.23 -10.92
N ALA A 58 19.91 4.75 -11.84
CA ALA A 58 19.33 3.99 -12.95
C ALA A 58 20.26 3.80 -14.14
N GLU A 59 21.46 4.39 -14.12
CA GLU A 59 22.40 4.41 -15.24
C GLU A 59 21.75 4.98 -16.53
N VAL A 60 21.03 6.08 -16.37
CA VAL A 60 20.35 6.80 -17.45
C VAL A 60 20.79 8.26 -17.39
N ALA A 61 21.01 8.88 -18.54
CA ALA A 61 21.26 10.34 -18.57
C ALA A 61 20.03 11.10 -18.04
N VAL A 62 20.23 12.26 -17.40
CA VAL A 62 19.14 13.08 -16.85
C VAL A 62 18.09 13.44 -17.91
N GLY A 63 18.50 13.74 -19.14
CA GLY A 63 17.56 13.94 -20.27
C GLY A 63 16.71 12.70 -20.56
N GLY A 64 17.24 11.48 -20.27
CA GLY A 64 16.49 10.24 -20.39
C GLY A 64 15.39 10.08 -19.33
N PHE A 65 15.55 10.67 -18.15
CA PHE A 65 14.46 10.75 -17.17
C PHE A 65 13.26 11.49 -17.74
N TYR A 66 13.50 12.68 -18.32
CA TYR A 66 12.44 13.52 -18.85
C TYR A 66 11.74 12.95 -20.11
N GLN A 67 12.35 11.98 -20.76
CA GLN A 67 11.68 11.19 -21.82
C GLN A 67 10.58 10.27 -21.25
N HIS A 68 10.66 9.89 -19.96
CA HIS A 68 9.77 8.93 -19.32
C HIS A 68 8.85 9.54 -18.26
N PHE A 69 9.31 10.59 -17.57
CA PHE A 69 8.58 11.27 -16.50
C PHE A 69 8.86 12.77 -16.55
N ARG A 70 7.82 13.59 -16.43
CA ARG A 70 7.97 15.04 -16.46
C ARG A 70 8.54 15.62 -15.15
N SER A 71 8.34 14.90 -14.04
CA SER A 71 8.76 15.34 -12.71
C SER A 71 8.87 14.17 -11.72
N LYS A 72 9.52 14.42 -10.60
CA LYS A 72 9.60 13.47 -9.47
C LYS A 72 8.21 13.15 -8.86
N PRO A 73 7.30 14.13 -8.65
CA PRO A 73 5.92 13.84 -8.24
C PRO A 73 5.17 12.96 -9.24
N GLN A 74 5.31 13.18 -10.55
CA GLN A 74 4.66 12.33 -11.56
C GLN A 74 5.18 10.88 -11.51
N LEU A 75 6.48 10.68 -11.35
CA LEU A 75 7.05 9.35 -11.16
C LEU A 75 6.45 8.66 -9.93
N LEU A 76 6.31 9.39 -8.82
CA LEU A 76 5.69 8.85 -7.60
C LEU A 76 4.22 8.47 -7.84
N LEU A 77 3.45 9.28 -8.57
CA LEU A 77 2.08 8.95 -8.97
C LEU A 77 2.02 7.64 -9.76
N VAL A 78 2.93 7.45 -10.73
CA VAL A 78 3.00 6.22 -11.51
C VAL A 78 3.30 5.00 -10.62
N LEU A 79 4.25 5.12 -9.69
CA LEU A 79 4.59 4.05 -8.76
C LEU A 79 3.42 3.68 -7.85
N MET A 80 2.69 4.69 -7.35
CA MET A 80 1.51 4.46 -6.51
C MET A 80 0.35 3.86 -7.30
N ASP A 81 0.12 4.30 -8.54
CA ASP A 81 -0.93 3.73 -9.38
C ASP A 81 -0.66 2.24 -9.71
N GLU A 82 0.60 1.89 -9.99
CA GLU A 82 1.02 0.49 -10.17
C GLU A 82 0.84 -0.35 -8.91
N LEU A 83 1.15 0.22 -7.74
CA LEU A 83 0.90 -0.44 -6.45
C LEU A 83 -0.59 -0.69 -6.25
N LEU A 84 -1.45 0.32 -6.46
CA LEU A 84 -2.90 0.15 -6.33
C LEU A 84 -3.46 -0.87 -7.33
N GLU A 85 -2.91 -0.94 -8.54
CA GLU A 85 -3.27 -1.98 -9.50
C GLU A 85 -2.94 -3.39 -8.98
N LYS A 86 -1.76 -3.58 -8.40
CA LYS A 86 -1.39 -4.85 -7.77
C LYS A 86 -2.27 -5.17 -6.58
N LEU A 87 -2.49 -4.21 -5.69
CA LEU A 87 -3.38 -4.38 -4.54
C LEU A 87 -4.81 -4.74 -4.97
N SER A 88 -5.30 -4.15 -6.08
CA SER A 88 -6.65 -4.44 -6.58
C SER A 88 -6.84 -5.91 -7.00
N ARG A 89 -5.76 -6.59 -7.38
CA ARG A 89 -5.75 -8.00 -7.79
C ARG A 89 -5.59 -8.98 -6.63
N LEU A 90 -5.23 -8.50 -5.44
CA LEU A 90 -5.15 -9.37 -4.27
C LEU A 90 -6.54 -9.87 -3.90
N ASP A 91 -6.69 -11.17 -3.85
CA ASP A 91 -7.87 -11.81 -3.28
C ASP A 91 -7.76 -11.73 -1.74
N LEU A 92 -8.54 -10.83 -1.18
CA LEU A 92 -8.63 -10.64 0.27
C LEU A 92 -9.78 -11.46 0.88
N ARG A 93 -10.42 -12.35 0.12
CA ARG A 93 -11.42 -13.24 0.69
C ARG A 93 -10.69 -14.28 1.54
N PRO A 94 -11.00 -14.36 2.82
CA PRO A 94 -10.49 -15.44 3.64
C PRO A 94 -11.04 -16.75 3.05
N GLU A 95 -10.18 -17.67 2.66
CA GLU A 95 -10.59 -19.05 2.40
C GLU A 95 -11.24 -19.64 3.67
N ALA A 96 -12.00 -20.73 3.54
CA ALA A 96 -12.63 -21.37 4.67
C ALA A 96 -11.61 -21.51 5.83
N MET A 97 -11.80 -20.71 6.87
CA MET A 97 -10.88 -20.63 8.00
C MET A 97 -11.37 -21.54 9.11
N ASP A 98 -10.73 -22.69 9.28
CA ASP A 98 -10.93 -23.51 10.47
C ASP A 98 -10.50 -22.74 11.74
N ASP A 99 -9.47 -21.89 11.62
CA ASP A 99 -9.00 -20.99 12.66
C ASP A 99 -8.95 -19.52 12.14
N PRO A 100 -9.90 -18.66 12.57
CA PRO A 100 -9.95 -17.24 12.14
C PRO A 100 -8.69 -16.46 12.49
N ARG A 101 -8.02 -16.78 13.61
CA ARG A 101 -6.81 -16.06 14.04
C ARG A 101 -5.63 -16.37 13.13
N SER A 102 -5.40 -17.64 12.82
CA SER A 102 -4.34 -18.06 11.90
C SER A 102 -4.59 -17.56 10.49
N GLY A 103 -5.83 -17.59 10.03
CA GLY A 103 -6.24 -17.09 8.75
C GLY A 103 -6.02 -15.57 8.61
N LEU A 104 -6.42 -14.80 9.61
CA LEU A 104 -6.17 -13.36 9.66
C LEU A 104 -4.66 -13.05 9.61
N ARG A 105 -3.86 -13.78 10.38
CA ARG A 105 -2.40 -13.64 10.37
C ARG A 105 -1.79 -13.90 8.99
N LYS A 106 -2.22 -14.97 8.31
CA LYS A 106 -1.77 -15.31 6.96
C LYS A 106 -2.13 -14.22 5.95
N LEU A 107 -3.36 -13.70 6.04
CA LEU A 107 -3.83 -12.61 5.20
C LEU A 107 -2.97 -11.35 5.37
N LEU A 108 -2.73 -10.93 6.61
CA LEU A 108 -1.90 -9.76 6.92
C LEU A 108 -0.44 -9.99 6.46
N ALA A 109 0.16 -11.12 6.78
CA ALA A 109 1.52 -11.44 6.35
C ALA A 109 1.65 -11.47 4.81
N GLY A 110 0.64 -12.00 4.12
CA GLY A 110 0.56 -12.01 2.65
C GLY A 110 0.48 -10.60 2.07
N ALA A 111 -0.40 -9.74 2.61
CA ALA A 111 -0.53 -8.36 2.18
C ALA A 111 0.80 -7.61 2.35
N PHE A 112 1.41 -7.68 3.53
CA PHE A 112 2.71 -7.03 3.78
C PHE A 112 3.84 -7.57 2.90
N SER A 113 3.90 -8.86 2.61
CA SER A 113 4.94 -9.44 1.76
C SER A 113 4.86 -8.99 0.31
N HIS A 114 3.65 -8.72 -0.20
CA HIS A 114 3.45 -8.17 -1.55
C HIS A 114 3.94 -6.72 -1.67
N ASP A 115 3.87 -5.97 -0.58
CA ASP A 115 4.14 -4.54 -0.58
C ASP A 115 5.61 -4.20 -0.34
N LEU A 116 6.46 -5.17 0.06
CA LEU A 116 7.87 -4.92 0.39
C LEU A 116 8.65 -4.22 -0.74
N HIS A 117 8.32 -4.51 -2.01
CA HIS A 117 8.96 -3.85 -3.15
C HIS A 117 8.59 -2.37 -3.25
N TYR A 118 7.40 -1.97 -2.74
CA TYR A 118 6.87 -0.61 -2.83
C TYR A 118 7.03 0.21 -1.54
N LEU A 119 7.74 -0.29 -0.54
CA LEU A 119 7.92 0.43 0.73
C LEU A 119 8.48 1.84 0.53
N GLY A 120 9.41 2.01 -0.42
CA GLY A 120 9.91 3.33 -0.80
C GLY A 120 8.82 4.27 -1.31
N ALA A 121 7.86 3.75 -2.08
CA ALA A 121 6.72 4.55 -2.55
C ALA A 121 5.77 4.94 -1.39
N TYR A 122 5.49 4.05 -0.45
CA TYR A 122 4.71 4.39 0.75
C TYR A 122 5.34 5.51 1.55
N ARG A 123 6.64 5.42 1.83
CA ARG A 123 7.38 6.45 2.54
C ARG A 123 7.36 7.78 1.79
N ALA A 124 7.70 7.75 0.52
CA ALA A 124 7.73 8.94 -0.34
C ALA A 124 6.35 9.60 -0.45
N TRP A 125 5.30 8.79 -0.54
CA TRP A 125 3.93 9.27 -0.63
C TRP A 125 3.51 10.03 0.62
N GLN A 126 3.80 9.49 1.81
CA GLN A 126 3.47 10.17 3.06
C GLN A 126 4.20 11.51 3.19
N GLU A 127 5.49 11.57 2.82
CA GLU A 127 6.26 12.82 2.84
C GLU A 127 5.68 13.83 1.82
N ALA A 128 5.46 13.42 0.58
CA ALA A 128 5.00 14.30 -0.50
C ALA A 128 3.56 14.80 -0.30
N ALA A 129 2.66 14.00 0.25
CA ALA A 129 1.28 14.39 0.48
C ALA A 129 1.13 15.47 1.58
N LEU A 130 2.14 15.67 2.43
CA LEU A 130 2.15 16.75 3.40
C LEU A 130 2.40 18.12 2.78
N SER A 131 3.12 18.17 1.66
CA SER A 131 3.54 19.42 1.01
C SER A 131 2.80 19.71 -0.30
N ASP A 132 2.20 18.69 -0.94
CA ASP A 132 1.48 18.81 -2.22
C ASP A 132 -0.04 18.60 -2.04
N PRO A 133 -0.87 19.68 -2.19
CA PRO A 133 -2.33 19.57 -2.06
C PRO A 133 -2.98 18.65 -3.10
N GLY A 134 -2.36 18.45 -4.28
CA GLY A 134 -2.82 17.53 -5.31
C GLY A 134 -2.67 16.07 -4.86
N LEU A 135 -1.50 15.74 -4.33
CA LEU A 135 -1.24 14.42 -3.75
C LEU A 135 -2.08 14.16 -2.50
N ALA A 136 -2.27 15.17 -1.64
CA ALA A 136 -3.13 15.06 -0.46
C ALA A 136 -4.59 14.68 -0.84
N ARG A 137 -5.15 15.32 -1.89
CA ARG A 137 -6.50 14.93 -2.39
C ARG A 137 -6.54 13.50 -2.92
N LYS A 138 -5.51 13.07 -3.64
CA LYS A 138 -5.41 11.69 -4.13
C LYS A 138 -5.26 10.69 -2.98
N GLN A 139 -4.57 11.08 -1.91
CA GLN A 139 -4.46 10.26 -0.69
C GLN A 139 -5.82 9.98 -0.06
N LEU A 140 -6.71 10.96 0.01
CA LEU A 140 -8.07 10.73 0.52
C LEU A 140 -8.82 9.68 -0.31
N GLN A 141 -8.65 9.69 -1.64
CA GLN A 141 -9.26 8.68 -2.52
C GLN A 141 -8.66 7.28 -2.28
N ILE A 142 -7.35 7.19 -2.08
CA ILE A 142 -6.67 5.93 -1.77
C ILE A 142 -7.20 5.39 -0.44
N HIS A 143 -7.19 6.20 0.63
CA HIS A 143 -7.68 5.78 1.95
C HIS A 143 -9.14 5.32 1.90
N ALA A 144 -10.02 6.06 1.22
CA ALA A 144 -11.42 5.64 1.07
C ALA A 144 -11.54 4.26 0.42
N TRP A 145 -10.70 3.97 -0.59
CA TRP A 145 -10.68 2.68 -1.25
C TRP A 145 -10.05 1.56 -0.41
N THR A 146 -8.93 1.80 0.24
CA THR A 146 -8.25 0.80 1.08
C THR A 146 -9.07 0.48 2.33
N THR A 147 -9.62 1.49 3.02
CA THR A 147 -10.53 1.31 4.16
C THR A 147 -11.74 0.44 3.80
N MET A 148 -12.37 0.69 2.64
CA MET A 148 -13.48 -0.13 2.18
C MET A 148 -13.07 -1.60 1.99
N ARG A 149 -11.86 -1.88 1.47
CA ARG A 149 -11.35 -3.25 1.30
C ARG A 149 -11.11 -3.92 2.65
N VAL A 150 -10.54 -3.20 3.61
CA VAL A 150 -10.36 -3.67 4.99
C VAL A 150 -11.72 -3.96 5.63
N ALA A 151 -12.69 -3.06 5.49
CA ALA A 151 -14.05 -3.24 5.98
C ALA A 151 -14.73 -4.49 5.39
N ALA A 152 -14.52 -4.76 4.10
CA ALA A 152 -15.05 -5.96 3.46
C ALA A 152 -14.49 -7.25 4.07
N VAL A 153 -13.19 -7.29 4.39
CA VAL A 153 -12.55 -8.41 5.10
C VAL A 153 -13.14 -8.56 6.51
N PHE A 154 -13.25 -7.46 7.26
CA PHE A 154 -13.80 -7.51 8.63
C PHE A 154 -15.27 -7.89 8.65
N THR A 155 -16.06 -7.42 7.68
CA THR A 155 -17.46 -7.85 7.51
C THR A 155 -17.58 -9.35 7.25
N PHE A 156 -16.65 -9.94 6.48
CA PHE A 156 -16.62 -11.37 6.27
C PHE A 156 -16.27 -12.09 7.57
N LEU A 157 -15.21 -11.70 8.27
CA LEU A 157 -14.79 -12.30 9.55
C LEU A 157 -15.88 -12.19 10.61
N HIS A 158 -16.60 -11.07 10.65
CA HIS A 158 -17.70 -10.83 11.60
C HIS A 158 -18.92 -11.76 11.40
N ARG A 159 -19.00 -12.46 10.26
CA ARG A 159 -20.04 -13.48 10.01
C ARG A 159 -19.66 -14.88 10.47
N LEU A 160 -18.41 -15.08 10.87
CA LEU A 160 -17.95 -16.39 11.35
C LEU A 160 -18.50 -16.68 12.76
N PRO A 161 -18.64 -17.97 13.13
CA PRO A 161 -19.01 -18.37 14.49
C PRO A 161 -18.06 -17.77 15.54
N GLY A 162 -18.62 -17.35 16.67
CA GLY A 162 -17.84 -16.74 17.78
C GLY A 162 -17.51 -15.25 17.57
N ALA A 163 -17.98 -14.63 16.50
CA ALA A 163 -17.81 -13.18 16.32
C ALA A 163 -18.64 -12.38 17.35
N ARG A 164 -18.10 -11.27 17.82
CA ARG A 164 -18.78 -10.32 18.72
C ARG A 164 -19.92 -9.62 18.01
N SER A 165 -21.05 -9.43 18.70
CA SER A 165 -22.12 -8.53 18.23
C SER A 165 -21.76 -7.07 18.51
N GLY A 166 -22.30 -6.15 17.70
CA GLY A 166 -22.21 -4.70 17.95
C GLY A 166 -20.84 -4.06 17.68
N VAL A 167 -19.96 -4.74 16.94
CA VAL A 167 -18.67 -4.15 16.54
C VAL A 167 -18.88 -3.09 15.45
N ASP A 168 -18.35 -1.90 15.66
CA ASP A 168 -18.26 -0.87 14.61
C ASP A 168 -17.19 -1.27 13.58
N ILE A 169 -17.60 -2.01 12.56
CA ILE A 169 -16.72 -2.53 11.50
C ILE A 169 -16.08 -1.38 10.70
N ASP A 170 -16.82 -0.32 10.41
CA ASP A 170 -16.32 0.79 9.60
C ASP A 170 -15.28 1.61 10.40
N GLY A 171 -15.54 1.88 11.67
CA GLY A 171 -14.59 2.54 12.57
C GLY A 171 -13.32 1.70 12.77
N LEU A 172 -13.45 0.40 13.01
CA LEU A 172 -12.30 -0.52 13.14
C LEU A 172 -11.49 -0.58 11.85
N ALA A 173 -12.14 -0.66 10.69
CA ALA A 173 -11.47 -0.69 9.40
C ALA A 173 -10.70 0.59 9.12
N SER A 174 -11.29 1.76 9.43
CA SER A 174 -10.64 3.06 9.27
C SER A 174 -9.38 3.19 10.16
N ALA A 175 -9.48 2.77 11.42
CA ALA A 175 -8.35 2.77 12.34
C ALA A 175 -7.22 1.84 11.86
N MET A 176 -7.57 0.63 11.42
CA MET A 176 -6.59 -0.34 10.93
C MET A 176 -5.98 0.07 9.59
N ASP A 177 -6.73 0.67 8.68
CA ASP A 177 -6.17 1.22 7.43
C ASP A 177 -5.08 2.26 7.74
N SER A 178 -5.38 3.21 8.63
CA SER A 178 -4.40 4.22 9.08
C SER A 178 -3.16 3.60 9.73
N PHE A 179 -3.35 2.57 10.57
CA PHE A 179 -2.26 1.82 11.17
C PHE A 179 -1.40 1.11 10.10
N PHE A 180 -2.00 0.44 9.11
CA PHE A 180 -1.27 -0.26 8.05
C PHE A 180 -0.47 0.71 7.19
N TRP A 181 -1.03 1.86 6.81
CA TRP A 181 -0.31 2.89 6.09
C TRP A 181 0.92 3.38 6.85
N SER A 182 0.76 3.66 8.15
CA SER A 182 1.87 4.08 9.01
C SER A 182 2.93 2.98 9.14
N LEU A 183 2.51 1.73 9.32
CA LEU A 183 3.42 0.59 9.44
C LEU A 183 4.22 0.37 8.14
N LEU A 184 3.58 0.42 6.97
CA LEU A 184 4.24 0.25 5.67
C LEU A 184 5.26 1.35 5.41
N ALA A 185 4.95 2.60 5.73
CA ALA A 185 5.91 3.71 5.57
C ALA A 185 7.15 3.56 6.48
N GLN A 186 6.99 2.96 7.66
CA GLN A 186 8.07 2.69 8.60
C GLN A 186 8.81 1.38 8.30
N ALA A 187 8.18 0.42 7.65
CA ALA A 187 8.70 -0.94 7.41
C ALA A 187 10.04 -0.95 6.65
N VAL A 188 10.29 0.07 5.81
CA VAL A 188 11.59 0.31 5.14
C VAL A 188 12.77 0.27 6.11
N ARG A 189 12.56 0.72 7.35
CA ARG A 189 13.61 0.84 8.37
C ARG A 189 13.55 -0.26 9.43
N LEU A 190 12.55 -1.14 9.36
CA LEU A 190 12.33 -2.16 10.37
C LEU A 190 13.06 -3.46 10.00
N PRO A 191 13.80 -4.08 10.94
CA PRO A 191 14.24 -5.46 10.80
C PRO A 191 13.02 -6.39 10.60
N LYS A 192 13.17 -7.42 9.75
CA LYS A 192 12.11 -8.39 9.46
C LYS A 192 11.45 -8.98 10.70
N ALA A 193 12.23 -9.27 11.75
CA ALA A 193 11.71 -9.77 13.02
C ALA A 193 10.81 -8.75 13.72
N LYS A 194 11.10 -7.45 13.60
CA LYS A 194 10.27 -6.39 14.19
C LYS A 194 8.97 -6.20 13.37
N LEU A 195 9.05 -6.28 12.06
CA LEU A 195 7.87 -6.24 11.19
C LEU A 195 6.92 -7.42 11.50
N ASN A 196 7.45 -8.64 11.63
CA ASN A 196 6.64 -9.80 11.99
C ASN A 196 5.94 -9.61 13.35
N ARG A 197 6.63 -9.08 14.36
CA ARG A 197 6.00 -8.75 15.66
C ARG A 197 4.87 -7.72 15.53
N GLN A 198 5.00 -6.74 14.65
CA GLN A 198 3.92 -5.78 14.39
C GLN A 198 2.71 -6.44 13.71
N ILE A 199 2.95 -7.38 12.79
CA ILE A 199 1.89 -8.18 12.16
C ILE A 199 1.19 -9.04 13.22
N ASP A 200 1.94 -9.69 14.12
CA ASP A 200 1.38 -10.50 15.20
C ASP A 200 0.54 -9.65 16.16
N SER A 201 1.02 -8.45 16.51
CA SER A 201 0.28 -7.49 17.34
C SER A 201 -1.00 -7.01 16.65
N ALA A 202 -0.94 -6.66 15.35
CA ALA A 202 -2.12 -6.28 14.58
C ALA A 202 -3.13 -7.43 14.50
N THR A 203 -2.66 -8.67 14.27
CA THR A 203 -3.49 -9.87 14.27
C THR A 203 -4.22 -10.03 15.61
N HIS A 204 -3.49 -9.88 16.72
CA HIS A 204 -4.06 -9.98 18.07
C HIS A 204 -5.15 -8.91 18.28
N LEU A 205 -4.85 -7.65 17.99
CA LEU A 205 -5.80 -6.54 18.17
C LEU A 205 -7.08 -6.75 17.35
N ILE A 206 -6.95 -7.08 16.06
CA ILE A 206 -8.10 -7.28 15.17
C ILE A 206 -8.91 -8.49 15.63
N TYR A 207 -8.23 -9.59 15.97
CA TYR A 207 -8.91 -10.80 16.43
C TYR A 207 -9.75 -10.53 17.67
N HIS A 208 -9.18 -9.93 18.72
CA HIS A 208 -9.91 -9.63 19.96
C HIS A 208 -10.94 -8.50 19.81
N ALA A 209 -10.83 -7.65 18.81
CA ALA A 209 -11.89 -6.70 18.48
C ALA A 209 -13.10 -7.40 17.83
N LEU A 210 -12.86 -8.44 17.00
CA LEU A 210 -13.89 -9.11 16.22
C LEU A 210 -14.47 -10.37 16.89
N PHE A 211 -13.71 -11.06 17.73
CA PHE A 211 -14.11 -12.34 18.33
C PHE A 211 -14.11 -12.28 19.86
N LEU A 212 -14.98 -13.10 20.45
CA LEU A 212 -14.93 -13.38 21.87
C LEU A 212 -13.76 -14.33 22.16
N ASP A 213 -13.08 -14.11 23.29
CA ASP A 213 -12.18 -15.13 23.79
C ASP A 213 -13.03 -16.40 24.08
N THR A 214 -12.70 -17.50 23.43
CA THR A 214 -13.28 -18.80 23.84
C THR A 214 -12.88 -18.99 25.30
N PRO A 215 -13.83 -19.15 26.25
CA PRO A 215 -13.44 -19.46 27.61
C PRO A 215 -12.59 -20.72 27.59
N GLY A 216 -11.36 -20.61 28.12
CA GLY A 216 -10.25 -21.53 27.96
C GLY A 216 -10.62 -23.00 27.97
N GLY A 217 -10.11 -23.70 26.98
CA GLY A 217 -9.71 -25.10 27.20
C GLY A 217 -8.46 -25.08 28.07
N GLU A 218 -8.64 -25.30 29.34
CA GLU A 218 -7.59 -25.83 30.22
C GLU A 218 -7.20 -27.24 29.79
#